data_c9db7d91e18170c8a5ea8ffd1ce720e9
#
_entry.id   c9db7d91e18170c8a5ea8ffd1ce720e9
#
_cell.length_a   1.000
_cell.length_b   1.000
_cell.length_c   1.000
_cell.angle_alpha   90.00
_cell.angle_beta   90.00
_cell.angle_gamma   90.00
#
_symmetry.space_group_name_H-M   'P 1'
#
loop_
_entity.id
_entity.type
_entity.pdbx_description
1 polymer ?
#
loop_
_entity_poly.entity_id
_entity_poly.type
_entity_poly.pdbx_seq_one_letter_code
_entity_poly.pdbx_strand_id
1 'polypeptide(L)'
;MTRAIRSVLFGAMLAAGLATCGAPAGGSTSGTLQVIAGENFWGSIAAQLGGSHVAVTSIVNNPNTDPHEYESSATDARAFATADYVILNGAGYDDWGQRLLSGNPSQRRELLTVADLLNKKAGDNPHFWYKPDWIERVADRITADYKALDAADAAYYSRQRETFRSALKPYHDAIAHIRSTYSGVPVGSTESIFVYEAQALGLNLISPPAFMQAISEGNGPPAQTVAEFQDQLTHHQVKVLIYNTQTSTPITDNLKQLAAQNNIPVVGISETIQPTTASFQDWQTKQLDALQAALSRQ
;
A
#
# COMPACT_ATOMS: atom_id res chain seq x y z
N MET A 1 95.55 -25.80 38.31
CA MET A 1 95.17 -27.15 37.89
C MET A 1 93.80 -27.12 37.35
N THR A 2 93.65 -27.06 36.01
CA THR A 2 93.11 -28.09 35.10
C THR A 2 91.59 -28.19 35.13
N ARG A 3 90.85 -28.11 34.11
CA ARG A 3 90.83 -28.64 32.76
C ARG A 3 89.67 -27.98 32.01
N ALA A 4 89.93 -27.61 30.76
CA ALA A 4 88.95 -27.22 29.80
C ALA A 4 88.08 -28.41 29.32
N ILE A 5 86.80 -28.24 29.11
CA ILE A 5 85.97 -29.07 28.28
C ILE A 5 85.17 -28.23 27.31
N ARG A 6 85.42 -28.43 26.03
CA ARG A 6 84.72 -27.83 24.90
C ARG A 6 83.37 -28.56 24.74
N SER A 7 82.29 -27.83 24.63
CA SER A 7 81.00 -28.40 24.18
C SER A 7 80.55 -27.72 22.92
N VAL A 8 80.23 -28.47 21.93
CA VAL A 8 79.85 -28.19 20.57
C VAL A 8 78.37 -27.68 20.59
N LEU A 9 78.12 -26.52 20.03
CA LEU A 9 76.78 -26.02 19.79
C LEU A 9 76.21 -26.61 18.49
N PHE A 10 75.13 -27.39 18.61
CA PHE A 10 74.28 -27.78 17.50
C PHE A 10 73.17 -26.70 17.34
N GLY A 11 73.19 -25.99 16.24
CA GLY A 11 72.16 -25.06 15.88
C GLY A 11 70.93 -25.78 15.31
N ALA A 12 69.81 -25.68 15.97
CA ALA A 12 68.51 -26.09 15.43
C ALA A 12 67.77 -24.84 14.90
N MET A 13 67.67 -24.72 13.59
CA MET A 13 66.80 -23.75 12.92
C MET A 13 65.35 -24.16 13.12
N LEU A 14 64.59 -23.37 13.87
CA LEU A 14 63.14 -23.50 13.99
C LEU A 14 62.52 -22.61 12.89
N ALA A 15 61.93 -23.24 11.87
CA ALA A 15 61.12 -22.58 10.86
C ALA A 15 59.74 -22.24 11.49
N ALA A 16 59.49 -20.98 11.79
CA ALA A 16 58.17 -20.51 12.21
C ALA A 16 57.25 -20.39 11.00
N GLY A 17 56.36 -21.34 10.82
CA GLY A 17 55.24 -21.28 9.87
C GLY A 17 54.21 -20.27 10.34
N LEU A 18 54.07 -19.16 9.61
CA LEU A 18 52.96 -18.21 9.77
C LEU A 18 51.68 -18.89 9.27
N ALA A 19 50.91 -19.47 10.19
CA ALA A 19 49.52 -19.85 9.93
C ALA A 19 48.68 -18.55 9.94
N THR A 20 48.34 -18.03 8.77
CA THR A 20 47.30 -17.01 8.64
C THR A 20 45.96 -17.69 8.91
N CYS A 21 45.48 -17.58 10.13
CA CYS A 21 44.05 -17.79 10.43
C CYS A 21 43.25 -16.74 9.65
N GLY A 22 42.74 -17.14 8.49
CA GLY A 22 41.67 -16.43 7.83
C GLY A 22 40.47 -16.44 8.80
N ALA A 23 40.16 -15.29 9.40
CA ALA A 23 38.92 -15.11 10.11
C ALA A 23 37.80 -15.42 9.12
N PRO A 24 36.78 -16.23 9.50
CA PRO A 24 35.59 -16.33 8.68
C PRO A 24 35.03 -14.90 8.57
N ALA A 25 34.80 -14.44 7.35
CA ALA A 25 34.01 -13.25 7.12
C ALA A 25 32.69 -13.50 7.86
N GLY A 26 32.51 -12.77 8.98
CA GLY A 26 31.28 -12.81 9.73
C GLY A 26 30.20 -12.32 8.76
N GLY A 27 29.41 -13.26 8.26
CA GLY A 27 28.16 -12.92 7.61
C GLY A 27 27.37 -12.17 8.67
N SER A 28 27.18 -10.87 8.46
CA SER A 28 26.18 -10.12 9.20
C SER A 28 24.88 -10.87 8.95
N THR A 29 24.34 -11.56 9.96
CA THR A 29 22.96 -11.99 9.95
C THR A 29 22.17 -10.69 9.93
N SER A 30 21.77 -10.27 8.73
CA SER A 30 20.82 -9.20 8.56
C SER A 30 19.60 -9.58 9.39
N GLY A 31 19.32 -8.79 10.45
CA GLY A 31 18.13 -8.99 11.24
C GLY A 31 16.90 -8.71 10.35
N THR A 32 15.77 -9.33 10.64
CA THR A 32 14.51 -9.06 9.94
C THR A 32 14.17 -7.58 10.08
N LEU A 33 14.02 -6.85 8.96
CA LEU A 33 13.66 -5.44 8.94
C LEU A 33 12.24 -5.25 9.52
N GLN A 34 12.11 -4.32 10.46
CA GLN A 34 10.82 -3.95 11.04
C GLN A 34 10.17 -2.86 10.20
N VAL A 35 9.08 -3.20 9.53
CA VAL A 35 8.38 -2.32 8.58
C VAL A 35 7.02 -1.96 9.14
N ILE A 36 6.71 -0.68 9.19
CA ILE A 36 5.39 -0.18 9.57
C ILE A 36 4.74 0.43 8.32
N ALA A 37 3.54 -0.01 8.00
CA ALA A 37 2.69 0.62 6.99
C ALA A 37 1.52 1.32 7.68
N GLY A 38 1.18 2.52 7.26
CA GLY A 38 -0.02 3.23 7.73
C GLY A 38 -1.25 2.35 7.55
N GLU A 39 -1.44 1.81 6.36
CA GLU A 39 -2.58 0.99 6.01
C GLU A 39 -2.19 -0.39 5.47
N ASN A 40 -3.16 -1.32 5.51
CA ASN A 40 -2.92 -2.71 5.14
C ASN A 40 -2.70 -2.92 3.63
N PHE A 41 -3.15 -2.01 2.77
CA PHE A 41 -2.88 -2.10 1.33
C PHE A 41 -1.40 -1.85 1.01
N TRP A 42 -0.76 -0.85 1.62
CA TRP A 42 0.70 -0.69 1.52
C TRP A 42 1.46 -1.79 2.25
N GLY A 43 0.93 -2.21 3.41
CA GLY A 43 1.51 -3.32 4.18
C GLY A 43 1.52 -4.64 3.42
N SER A 44 0.47 -4.96 2.68
CA SER A 44 0.40 -6.17 1.85
C SER A 44 1.44 -6.16 0.72
N ILE A 45 1.62 -5.01 0.06
CA ILE A 45 2.64 -4.84 -0.97
C ILE A 45 4.04 -4.98 -0.36
N ALA A 46 4.29 -4.28 0.75
CA ALA A 46 5.56 -4.32 1.46
C ALA A 46 5.93 -5.74 1.92
N ALA A 47 4.96 -6.49 2.46
CA ALA A 47 5.17 -7.87 2.89
C ALA A 47 5.53 -8.81 1.72
N GLN A 48 4.86 -8.67 0.58
CA GLN A 48 5.15 -9.48 -0.60
C GLN A 48 6.53 -9.17 -1.18
N LEU A 49 6.95 -7.90 -1.18
CA LEU A 49 8.25 -7.46 -1.68
C LEU A 49 9.40 -7.82 -0.73
N GLY A 50 9.14 -7.87 0.57
CA GLY A 50 10.14 -8.18 1.58
C GLY A 50 10.24 -9.67 1.91
N GLY A 51 9.16 -10.44 1.73
CA GLY A 51 9.09 -11.87 2.03
C GLY A 51 9.57 -12.20 3.45
N SER A 52 10.46 -13.17 3.59
CA SER A 52 10.97 -13.61 4.90
C SER A 52 12.01 -12.67 5.54
N HIS A 53 12.45 -11.63 4.83
CA HIS A 53 13.47 -10.68 5.30
C HIS A 53 12.86 -9.47 6.01
N VAL A 54 11.53 -9.35 6.04
CA VAL A 54 10.84 -8.24 6.69
C VAL A 54 9.73 -8.73 7.61
N ALA A 55 9.46 -7.99 8.68
CA ALA A 55 8.28 -8.13 9.52
C ALA A 55 7.43 -6.87 9.35
N VAL A 56 6.28 -7.01 8.69
CA VAL A 56 5.40 -5.87 8.40
C VAL A 56 4.25 -5.80 9.39
N THR A 57 4.04 -4.63 9.96
CA THR A 57 2.86 -4.29 10.76
C THR A 57 2.07 -3.19 10.05
N SER A 58 0.82 -3.47 9.71
CA SER A 58 -0.12 -2.47 9.23
C SER A 58 -0.92 -1.91 10.40
N ILE A 59 -0.96 -0.59 10.54
CA ILE A 59 -1.66 0.06 11.65
C ILE A 59 -3.17 0.03 11.40
N VAL A 60 -3.62 0.61 10.29
CA VAL A 60 -5.03 0.59 9.90
C VAL A 60 -5.31 -0.68 9.10
N ASN A 61 -5.98 -1.64 9.73
CA ASN A 61 -6.29 -2.94 9.16
C ASN A 61 -7.71 -3.45 9.52
N ASN A 62 -8.48 -2.66 10.27
CA ASN A 62 -9.84 -3.03 10.66
C ASN A 62 -10.82 -2.67 9.53
N PRO A 63 -11.54 -3.66 8.93
CA PRO A 63 -12.46 -3.41 7.84
C PRO A 63 -13.72 -2.61 8.23
N ASN A 64 -13.96 -2.43 9.54
CA ASN A 64 -15.12 -1.69 10.05
C ASN A 64 -14.77 -0.26 10.51
N THR A 65 -13.53 0.17 10.29
CA THR A 65 -13.06 1.51 10.67
C THR A 65 -12.91 2.34 9.41
N ASP A 66 -13.41 3.57 9.44
CA ASP A 66 -13.09 4.58 8.44
C ASP A 66 -11.63 5.04 8.66
N PRO A 67 -10.73 4.83 7.69
CA PRO A 67 -9.34 5.21 7.85
C PRO A 67 -9.12 6.72 7.99
N HIS A 68 -10.00 7.55 7.44
CA HIS A 68 -9.95 9.01 7.57
C HIS A 68 -10.16 9.49 9.02
N GLU A 69 -10.87 8.69 9.84
CA GLU A 69 -11.17 9.00 11.24
C GLU A 69 -10.24 8.25 12.23
N TYR A 70 -9.16 7.64 11.74
CA TYR A 70 -8.28 6.84 12.60
C TYR A 70 -7.50 7.71 13.60
N GLU A 71 -7.57 7.33 14.87
CA GLU A 71 -6.79 7.91 15.96
C GLU A 71 -5.70 6.94 16.44
N SER A 72 -4.44 7.40 16.41
CA SER A 72 -3.30 6.58 16.80
C SER A 72 -3.23 6.31 18.30
N SER A 73 -2.76 5.11 18.66
CA SER A 73 -2.60 4.64 20.04
C SER A 73 -1.15 4.70 20.54
N ALA A 74 -0.96 4.49 21.86
CA ALA A 74 0.38 4.32 22.43
C ALA A 74 1.10 3.05 21.89
N THR A 75 0.36 2.06 21.41
CA THR A 75 0.93 0.86 20.78
C THR A 75 1.52 1.22 19.42
N ASP A 76 0.83 2.06 18.64
CA ASP A 76 1.33 2.53 17.35
C ASP A 76 2.59 3.38 17.52
N ALA A 77 2.60 4.26 18.52
CA ALA A 77 3.79 5.04 18.84
C ALA A 77 5.02 4.15 19.15
N ARG A 78 4.83 3.04 19.86
CA ARG A 78 5.91 2.07 20.11
C ARG A 78 6.36 1.36 18.83
N ALA A 79 5.43 0.95 17.96
CA ALA A 79 5.74 0.34 16.70
C ALA A 79 6.56 1.29 15.81
N PHE A 80 6.14 2.54 15.70
CA PHE A 80 6.88 3.57 14.98
C PHE A 80 8.27 3.82 15.57
N ALA A 81 8.44 3.79 16.90
CA ALA A 81 9.73 4.03 17.54
C ALA A 81 10.80 2.96 17.19
N THR A 82 10.38 1.73 16.90
CA THR A 82 11.26 0.58 16.62
C THR A 82 11.37 0.24 15.13
N ALA A 83 10.65 0.95 14.26
CA ALA A 83 10.65 0.70 12.83
C ALA A 83 12.00 1.05 12.17
N ASP A 84 12.46 0.18 11.27
CA ASP A 84 13.55 0.46 10.34
C ASP A 84 13.05 1.19 9.09
N TYR A 85 11.80 0.91 8.69
CA TYR A 85 11.15 1.52 7.53
C TYR A 85 9.67 1.81 7.83
N VAL A 86 9.22 3.00 7.44
CA VAL A 86 7.82 3.42 7.55
C VAL A 86 7.28 3.79 6.19
N ILE A 87 6.08 3.36 5.88
CA ILE A 87 5.35 3.67 4.65
C ILE A 87 4.05 4.36 5.05
N LEU A 88 3.88 5.61 4.64
CA LEU A 88 2.67 6.41 4.81
C LEU A 88 2.08 6.78 3.45
N ASN A 89 0.75 6.86 3.38
CA ASN A 89 0.07 7.31 2.17
C ASN A 89 0.33 8.80 1.90
N GLY A 90 0.23 9.64 2.91
CA GLY A 90 0.33 11.09 2.79
C GLY A 90 -0.93 11.75 2.20
N ALA A 91 -0.79 12.97 1.68
CA ALA A 91 -1.87 13.80 1.13
C ALA A 91 -3.01 14.10 2.14
N GLY A 92 -2.72 14.05 3.44
CA GLY A 92 -3.71 14.28 4.50
C GLY A 92 -4.43 13.02 4.99
N TYR A 93 -4.18 11.85 4.36
CA TYR A 93 -4.88 10.61 4.67
C TYR A 93 -4.47 10.02 6.02
N ASP A 94 -3.18 10.02 6.33
CA ASP A 94 -2.57 9.41 7.51
C ASP A 94 -1.67 10.40 8.29
N ASP A 95 -2.11 11.63 8.44
CA ASP A 95 -1.40 12.69 9.18
C ASP A 95 -1.08 12.29 10.65
N TRP A 96 -1.85 11.36 11.21
CA TRP A 96 -1.55 10.77 12.52
C TRP A 96 -0.18 10.07 12.52
N GLY A 97 0.21 9.43 11.43
CA GLY A 97 1.53 8.79 11.27
C GLY A 97 2.66 9.82 11.25
N GLN A 98 2.48 10.94 10.56
CA GLN A 98 3.44 12.04 10.56
C GLN A 98 3.63 12.63 11.97
N ARG A 99 2.55 12.74 12.76
CA ARG A 99 2.64 13.18 14.16
C ARG A 99 3.44 12.19 15.01
N LEU A 100 3.25 10.88 14.82
CA LEU A 100 4.04 9.86 15.53
C LEU A 100 5.53 9.91 15.16
N LEU A 101 5.85 10.11 13.88
CA LEU A 101 7.23 10.27 13.42
C LEU A 101 7.90 11.49 14.04
N SER A 102 7.20 12.62 14.09
CA SER A 102 7.69 13.87 14.67
C SER A 102 7.95 13.72 16.19
N GLY A 103 7.12 12.94 16.89
CA GLY A 103 7.28 12.63 18.30
C GLY A 103 8.41 11.62 18.61
N ASN A 104 8.89 10.87 17.59
CA ASN A 104 9.89 9.83 17.71
C ASN A 104 10.95 9.94 16.61
N PRO A 105 11.77 10.99 16.59
CA PRO A 105 12.76 11.19 15.52
C PRO A 105 13.82 10.09 15.55
N SER A 106 14.19 9.56 14.38
CA SER A 106 15.24 8.56 14.21
C SER A 106 15.98 8.80 12.91
N GLN A 107 17.31 8.82 12.96
CA GLN A 107 18.17 8.96 11.79
C GLN A 107 18.39 7.63 11.05
N ARG A 108 18.01 6.50 11.66
CA ARG A 108 18.17 5.15 11.07
C ARG A 108 16.93 4.65 10.37
N ARG A 109 15.78 5.31 10.61
CA ARG A 109 14.51 4.94 10.00
C ARG A 109 14.39 5.59 8.63
N GLU A 110 14.14 4.77 7.62
CA GLU A 110 13.73 5.24 6.29
C GLU A 110 12.22 5.55 6.30
N LEU A 111 11.81 6.54 5.52
CA LEU A 111 10.41 6.93 5.36
C LEU A 111 10.06 7.02 3.87
N LEU A 112 9.00 6.34 3.48
CA LEU A 112 8.31 6.55 2.22
C LEU A 112 6.97 7.23 2.50
N THR A 113 6.80 8.46 2.03
CA THR A 113 5.48 9.08 1.86
C THR A 113 5.08 8.90 0.40
N VAL A 114 4.05 8.09 0.16
CA VAL A 114 3.63 7.74 -1.20
C VAL A 114 3.17 8.97 -1.98
N ALA A 115 2.48 9.91 -1.32
CA ALA A 115 2.10 11.19 -1.92
C ALA A 115 3.31 11.94 -2.50
N ASP A 116 4.43 12.03 -1.75
CA ASP A 116 5.64 12.71 -2.21
C ASP A 116 6.25 12.00 -3.43
N LEU A 117 6.32 10.67 -3.41
CA LEU A 117 6.78 9.87 -4.56
C LEU A 117 5.94 10.15 -5.81
N LEU A 118 4.65 10.40 -5.65
CA LEU A 118 3.70 10.62 -6.73
C LEU A 118 3.53 12.09 -7.10
N ASN A 119 4.25 13.02 -6.45
CA ASN A 119 4.11 14.47 -6.56
C ASN A 119 2.68 14.94 -6.22
N LYS A 120 2.13 14.40 -5.14
CA LYS A 120 0.83 14.70 -4.58
C LYS A 120 0.98 15.45 -3.25
N LYS A 121 -0.06 16.20 -2.86
CA LYS A 121 -0.05 17.02 -1.65
C LYS A 121 -1.40 16.96 -0.93
N ALA A 122 -1.47 17.48 0.27
CA ALA A 122 -2.72 17.64 1.00
C ALA A 122 -3.77 18.38 0.15
N GLY A 123 -4.99 17.88 0.15
CA GLY A 123 -6.12 18.31 -0.68
C GLY A 123 -6.21 17.63 -2.06
N ASP A 124 -5.19 16.88 -2.51
CA ASP A 124 -5.34 15.95 -3.64
C ASP A 124 -6.10 14.70 -3.16
N ASN A 125 -6.81 14.03 -4.07
CA ASN A 125 -7.46 12.75 -3.77
C ASN A 125 -6.43 11.71 -3.28
N PRO A 126 -6.56 11.16 -2.06
CA PRO A 126 -5.53 10.32 -1.46
C PRO A 126 -5.57 8.85 -1.89
N HIS A 127 -6.56 8.39 -2.63
CA HIS A 127 -6.83 6.97 -2.93
C HIS A 127 -5.88 6.41 -4.01
N PHE A 128 -4.56 6.56 -3.80
CA PHE A 128 -3.50 6.25 -4.77
C PHE A 128 -3.43 4.78 -5.14
N TRP A 129 -3.84 3.89 -4.22
CA TRP A 129 -3.83 2.44 -4.42
C TRP A 129 -4.87 1.94 -5.44
N TYR A 130 -5.72 2.82 -5.93
CA TYR A 130 -6.67 2.55 -7.01
C TYR A 130 -6.14 2.95 -8.40
N LYS A 131 -4.86 3.36 -8.51
CA LYS A 131 -4.24 3.67 -9.81
C LYS A 131 -3.12 2.68 -10.13
N PRO A 132 -3.31 1.78 -11.13
CA PRO A 132 -2.39 0.68 -11.43
C PRO A 132 -0.93 1.11 -11.63
N ASP A 133 -0.69 2.15 -12.42
CA ASP A 133 0.67 2.65 -12.70
C ASP A 133 1.39 3.15 -11.42
N TRP A 134 0.62 3.64 -10.43
CA TRP A 134 1.19 4.11 -9.18
C TRP A 134 1.57 2.96 -8.25
N ILE A 135 0.82 1.84 -8.30
CA ILE A 135 1.17 0.61 -7.58
C ILE A 135 2.53 0.09 -8.02
N GLU A 136 2.79 0.06 -9.33
CA GLU A 136 4.08 -0.35 -9.87
C GLU A 136 5.22 0.58 -9.41
N ARG A 137 5.00 1.90 -9.43
CA ARG A 137 5.99 2.89 -8.95
C ARG A 137 6.28 2.75 -7.45
N VAL A 138 5.25 2.52 -6.64
CA VAL A 138 5.41 2.31 -5.18
C VAL A 138 6.15 1.01 -4.92
N ALA A 139 5.81 -0.07 -5.63
CA ALA A 139 6.51 -1.35 -5.50
C ALA A 139 7.98 -1.25 -5.90
N ASP A 140 8.31 -0.50 -6.95
CA ASP A 140 9.70 -0.24 -7.36
C ASP A 140 10.46 0.53 -6.28
N ARG A 141 9.82 1.55 -5.68
CA ARG A 141 10.43 2.34 -4.60
C ARG A 141 10.66 1.51 -3.35
N ILE A 142 9.69 0.76 -2.87
CA ILE A 142 9.83 -0.14 -1.71
C ILE A 142 10.96 -1.15 -1.95
N THR A 143 11.03 -1.71 -3.15
CA THR A 143 12.11 -2.65 -3.52
C THR A 143 13.48 -1.98 -3.48
N ALA A 144 13.61 -0.75 -3.96
CA ALA A 144 14.85 0.02 -3.92
C ALA A 144 15.27 0.32 -2.47
N ASP A 145 14.31 0.72 -1.63
CA ASP A 145 14.55 1.02 -0.22
C ASP A 145 15.00 -0.24 0.56
N TYR A 146 14.36 -1.39 0.35
CA TYR A 146 14.79 -2.66 0.93
C TYR A 146 16.22 -3.04 0.52
N LYS A 147 16.57 -2.85 -0.76
CA LYS A 147 17.94 -3.10 -1.23
C LYS A 147 18.97 -2.16 -0.61
N ALA A 148 18.57 -0.95 -0.25
CA ALA A 148 19.46 0.01 0.42
C ALA A 148 19.60 -0.33 1.91
N LEU A 149 18.53 -0.73 2.58
CA LEU A 149 18.50 -1.10 3.99
C LEU A 149 19.19 -2.45 4.26
N ASP A 150 19.11 -3.37 3.30
CA ASP A 150 19.67 -4.71 3.39
C ASP A 150 20.38 -5.09 2.07
N ALA A 151 21.55 -4.45 1.86
CA ALA A 151 22.31 -4.59 0.62
C ALA A 151 22.83 -6.03 0.39
N ALA A 152 22.99 -6.82 1.45
CA ALA A 152 23.44 -8.21 1.35
C ALA A 152 22.43 -9.07 0.58
N ASP A 153 21.15 -8.79 0.74
CA ASP A 153 20.04 -9.54 0.15
C ASP A 153 19.35 -8.83 -1.03
N ALA A 154 20.02 -7.85 -1.66
CA ALA A 154 19.50 -7.09 -2.78
C ALA A 154 18.96 -7.93 -3.94
N ALA A 155 19.59 -9.09 -4.23
CA ALA A 155 19.14 -10.03 -5.26
C ALA A 155 17.84 -10.75 -4.86
N TYR A 156 17.62 -10.98 -3.56
CA TYR A 156 16.38 -11.57 -3.04
C TYR A 156 15.20 -10.61 -3.29
N TYR A 157 15.32 -9.33 -2.92
CA TYR A 157 14.28 -8.33 -3.14
C TYR A 157 13.96 -8.12 -4.62
N SER A 158 14.96 -8.26 -5.51
CA SER A 158 14.71 -8.22 -6.96
C SER A 158 13.81 -9.37 -7.41
N ARG A 159 14.03 -10.60 -6.91
CA ARG A 159 13.18 -11.75 -7.22
C ARG A 159 11.76 -11.58 -6.66
N GLN A 160 11.62 -11.07 -5.44
CA GLN A 160 10.31 -10.79 -4.85
C GLN A 160 9.53 -9.77 -5.68
N ARG A 161 10.21 -8.73 -6.19
CA ARG A 161 9.58 -7.74 -7.08
C ARG A 161 9.05 -8.38 -8.37
N GLU A 162 9.79 -9.29 -9.00
CA GLU A 162 9.31 -10.01 -10.19
C GLU A 162 8.15 -10.97 -9.86
N THR A 163 8.20 -11.61 -8.69
CA THR A 163 7.09 -12.44 -8.20
C THR A 163 5.83 -11.61 -8.00
N PHE A 164 5.94 -10.44 -7.36
CA PHE A 164 4.83 -9.51 -7.16
C PHE A 164 4.27 -9.01 -8.50
N ARG A 165 5.14 -8.63 -9.46
CA ARG A 165 4.70 -8.23 -10.81
C ARG A 165 3.89 -9.33 -11.49
N SER A 166 4.36 -10.57 -11.38
CA SER A 166 3.65 -11.73 -11.94
C SER A 166 2.30 -11.95 -11.26
N ALA A 167 2.22 -11.74 -9.95
CA ALA A 167 0.99 -11.87 -9.16
C ALA A 167 -0.04 -10.76 -9.47
N LEU A 168 0.40 -9.59 -9.95
CA LEU A 168 -0.50 -8.52 -10.41
C LEU A 168 -1.17 -8.79 -11.77
N LYS A 169 -0.76 -9.83 -12.50
CA LYS A 169 -1.29 -10.08 -13.84
C LYS A 169 -2.82 -10.23 -13.88
N PRO A 170 -3.52 -10.99 -13.01
CA PRO A 170 -4.98 -11.06 -13.02
C PRO A 170 -5.66 -9.71 -12.82
N TYR A 171 -5.11 -8.86 -11.94
CA TYR A 171 -5.58 -7.49 -11.72
C TYR A 171 -5.46 -6.64 -12.99
N HIS A 172 -4.31 -6.66 -13.65
CA HIS A 172 -4.12 -5.93 -14.90
C HIS A 172 -4.98 -6.47 -16.07
N ASP A 173 -5.16 -7.80 -16.15
CA ASP A 173 -6.04 -8.42 -17.15
C ASP A 173 -7.50 -7.99 -16.93
N ALA A 174 -7.99 -7.93 -15.69
CA ALA A 174 -9.34 -7.44 -15.36
C ALA A 174 -9.54 -5.97 -15.77
N ILE A 175 -8.57 -5.10 -15.46
CA ILE A 175 -8.59 -3.69 -15.90
C ILE A 175 -8.64 -3.59 -17.43
N ALA A 176 -7.77 -4.31 -18.12
CA ALA A 176 -7.71 -4.28 -19.58
C ALA A 176 -9.03 -4.76 -20.21
N HIS A 177 -9.63 -5.81 -19.64
CA HIS A 177 -10.91 -6.34 -20.10
C HIS A 177 -12.05 -5.33 -19.89
N ILE A 178 -12.20 -4.76 -18.69
CA ILE A 178 -13.24 -3.76 -18.42
C ILE A 178 -13.05 -2.56 -19.34
N ARG A 179 -11.83 -2.06 -19.47
CA ARG A 179 -11.53 -0.92 -20.34
C ARG A 179 -11.87 -1.19 -21.80
N SER A 180 -11.54 -2.36 -22.33
CA SER A 180 -11.83 -2.69 -23.74
C SER A 180 -13.31 -2.88 -24.02
N THR A 181 -14.09 -3.33 -23.02
CA THR A 181 -15.49 -3.70 -23.19
C THR A 181 -16.46 -2.57 -22.83
N TYR A 182 -16.13 -1.77 -21.78
CA TYR A 182 -17.06 -0.85 -21.15
C TYR A 182 -16.56 0.62 -21.14
N SER A 183 -15.52 0.97 -21.92
CA SER A 183 -15.03 2.35 -21.99
C SER A 183 -16.17 3.32 -22.34
N GLY A 184 -16.24 4.45 -21.62
CA GLY A 184 -17.23 5.49 -21.78
C GLY A 184 -18.58 5.21 -21.10
N VAL A 185 -18.79 4.03 -20.52
CA VAL A 185 -20.03 3.72 -19.77
C VAL A 185 -20.15 4.67 -18.56
N PRO A 186 -21.29 5.39 -18.40
CA PRO A 186 -21.48 6.32 -17.30
C PRO A 186 -21.73 5.58 -15.98
N VAL A 187 -20.93 5.90 -14.98
CA VAL A 187 -21.02 5.34 -13.61
C VAL A 187 -21.09 6.44 -12.57
N GLY A 188 -21.65 6.11 -11.41
CA GLY A 188 -21.66 6.98 -10.25
C GLY A 188 -20.80 6.43 -9.12
N SER A 189 -20.25 7.32 -8.29
CA SER A 189 -19.57 6.95 -7.04
C SER A 189 -20.06 7.85 -5.91
N THR A 190 -20.28 7.27 -4.74
CA THR A 190 -20.70 8.05 -3.57
C THR A 190 -19.55 8.87 -2.95
N GLU A 191 -18.31 8.61 -3.39
CA GLU A 191 -17.11 9.23 -2.84
C GLU A 191 -15.99 9.29 -3.89
N SER A 192 -14.90 10.00 -3.58
CA SER A 192 -13.75 10.19 -4.47
C SER A 192 -12.85 8.95 -4.61
N ILE A 193 -13.08 7.90 -3.81
CA ILE A 193 -12.29 6.65 -3.80
C ILE A 193 -12.15 6.00 -5.19
N PHE A 194 -13.20 6.07 -6.02
CA PHE A 194 -13.23 5.41 -7.31
C PHE A 194 -12.64 6.25 -8.48
N VAL A 195 -12.26 7.51 -8.25
CA VAL A 195 -11.84 8.43 -9.31
C VAL A 195 -10.68 7.89 -10.14
N TYR A 196 -9.62 7.40 -9.49
CA TYR A 196 -8.43 6.91 -10.20
C TYR A 196 -8.69 5.59 -10.92
N GLU A 197 -9.49 4.72 -10.32
CA GLU A 197 -9.85 3.45 -10.95
C GLU A 197 -10.77 3.66 -12.15
N ALA A 198 -11.78 4.55 -12.05
CA ALA A 198 -12.63 4.92 -13.19
C ALA A 198 -11.79 5.41 -14.38
N GLN A 199 -10.76 6.24 -14.13
CA GLN A 199 -9.81 6.68 -15.16
C GLN A 199 -9.04 5.52 -15.77
N ALA A 200 -8.54 4.59 -14.97
CA ALA A 200 -7.80 3.42 -15.43
C ALA A 200 -8.68 2.50 -16.28
N LEU A 201 -9.94 2.33 -15.90
CA LEU A 201 -10.94 1.52 -16.58
C LEU A 201 -11.55 2.21 -17.81
N GLY A 202 -11.30 3.51 -18.02
CA GLY A 202 -11.90 4.29 -19.09
C GLY A 202 -13.40 4.53 -18.92
N LEU A 203 -13.95 4.36 -17.72
CA LEU A 203 -15.35 4.63 -17.40
C LEU A 203 -15.61 6.14 -17.30
N ASN A 204 -16.83 6.55 -17.60
CA ASN A 204 -17.26 7.94 -17.46
C ASN A 204 -17.89 8.15 -16.09
N LEU A 205 -17.09 8.61 -15.11
CA LEU A 205 -17.58 8.94 -13.77
C LEU A 205 -18.30 10.27 -13.79
N ILE A 206 -19.65 10.25 -13.64
CA ILE A 206 -20.52 11.44 -13.79
C ILE A 206 -21.07 11.99 -12.47
N SER A 207 -20.75 11.37 -11.31
CA SER A 207 -21.13 11.91 -10.00
C SER A 207 -20.62 13.35 -9.84
N PRO A 208 -21.39 14.26 -9.21
CA PRO A 208 -20.95 15.62 -8.97
C PRO A 208 -19.64 15.64 -8.16
N PRO A 209 -18.54 16.24 -8.67
CA PRO A 209 -17.24 16.20 -7.98
C PRO A 209 -17.28 16.78 -6.56
N ALA A 210 -18.02 17.88 -6.35
CA ALA A 210 -18.16 18.50 -5.03
C ALA A 210 -18.94 17.61 -4.04
N PHE A 211 -19.86 16.75 -4.54
CA PHE A 211 -20.50 15.72 -3.71
C PHE A 211 -19.47 14.70 -3.22
N MET A 212 -18.73 14.11 -4.16
CA MET A 212 -17.73 13.07 -3.85
C MET A 212 -16.65 13.57 -2.89
N GLN A 213 -16.17 14.79 -3.11
CA GLN A 213 -15.16 15.40 -2.25
C GLN A 213 -15.69 15.64 -0.83
N ALA A 214 -16.89 16.21 -0.69
CA ALA A 214 -17.48 16.48 0.62
C ALA A 214 -17.65 15.19 1.44
N ILE A 215 -18.14 14.10 0.82
CA ILE A 215 -18.26 12.79 1.50
C ILE A 215 -16.88 12.27 1.92
N SER A 216 -15.88 12.33 1.04
CA SER A 216 -14.50 11.89 1.32
C SER A 216 -13.83 12.64 2.49
N GLU A 217 -14.23 13.90 2.69
CA GLU A 217 -13.73 14.77 3.77
C GLU A 217 -14.58 14.67 5.06
N GLY A 218 -15.57 13.75 5.11
CA GLY A 218 -16.50 13.65 6.24
C GLY A 218 -17.47 14.82 6.37
N ASN A 219 -17.60 15.66 5.32
CA ASN A 219 -18.44 16.84 5.30
C ASN A 219 -19.82 16.55 4.69
N GLY A 220 -20.81 17.36 5.05
CA GLY A 220 -22.12 17.36 4.38
C GLY A 220 -22.01 17.92 2.95
N PRO A 221 -22.42 17.17 1.90
CA PRO A 221 -22.34 17.66 0.54
C PRO A 221 -23.35 18.79 0.30
N PRO A 222 -23.07 19.74 -0.63
CA PRO A 222 -24.01 20.79 -1.00
C PRO A 222 -25.35 20.20 -1.48
N ALA A 223 -26.48 20.77 -1.02
CA ALA A 223 -27.81 20.25 -1.33
C ALA A 223 -28.07 20.14 -2.85
N GLN A 224 -27.53 21.08 -3.64
CA GLN A 224 -27.65 21.05 -5.09
C GLN A 224 -26.99 19.82 -5.69
N THR A 225 -25.80 19.42 -5.22
CA THR A 225 -25.09 18.25 -5.74
C THR A 225 -25.74 16.93 -5.31
N VAL A 226 -26.42 16.91 -4.15
CA VAL A 226 -27.26 15.79 -3.74
C VAL A 226 -28.44 15.64 -4.70
N ALA A 227 -29.16 16.72 -5.00
CA ALA A 227 -30.30 16.72 -5.92
C ALA A 227 -29.86 16.31 -7.35
N GLU A 228 -28.72 16.80 -7.82
CA GLU A 228 -28.15 16.42 -9.13
C GLU A 228 -27.86 14.94 -9.18
N PHE A 229 -27.23 14.36 -8.14
CA PHE A 229 -26.92 12.93 -8.13
C PHE A 229 -28.17 12.06 -8.03
N GLN A 230 -29.18 12.49 -7.26
CA GLN A 230 -30.49 11.83 -7.22
C GLN A 230 -31.17 11.84 -8.60
N ASP A 231 -31.10 12.97 -9.32
CA ASP A 231 -31.64 13.10 -10.67
C ASP A 231 -30.92 12.16 -11.65
N GLN A 232 -29.59 12.06 -11.59
CA GLN A 232 -28.81 11.12 -12.40
C GLN A 232 -29.26 9.66 -12.20
N LEU A 233 -29.54 9.25 -10.95
CA LEU A 233 -30.03 7.90 -10.64
C LEU A 233 -31.47 7.70 -11.11
N THR A 234 -32.35 8.65 -10.86
CA THR A 234 -33.78 8.58 -11.22
C THR A 234 -33.99 8.49 -12.73
N HIS A 235 -33.17 9.21 -13.50
CA HIS A 235 -33.23 9.22 -14.96
C HIS A 235 -32.30 8.21 -15.64
N HIS A 236 -31.78 7.21 -14.89
CA HIS A 236 -30.90 6.15 -15.42
C HIS A 236 -29.67 6.65 -16.17
N GLN A 237 -29.18 7.83 -15.84
CA GLN A 237 -27.93 8.35 -16.43
C GLN A 237 -26.72 7.58 -15.92
N VAL A 238 -26.78 7.05 -14.69
CA VAL A 238 -25.78 6.16 -14.08
C VAL A 238 -26.15 4.70 -14.36
N LYS A 239 -25.21 3.93 -14.84
CA LYS A 239 -25.38 2.51 -15.15
C LYS A 239 -25.02 1.60 -13.96
N VAL A 240 -24.03 1.98 -13.18
CA VAL A 240 -23.62 1.29 -11.94
C VAL A 240 -23.32 2.35 -10.90
N LEU A 241 -23.80 2.18 -9.69
CA LEU A 241 -23.42 2.99 -8.54
C LEU A 241 -22.34 2.27 -7.74
N ILE A 242 -21.19 2.91 -7.60
CA ILE A 242 -20.10 2.45 -6.74
C ILE A 242 -20.22 3.16 -5.37
N TYR A 243 -20.02 2.45 -4.27
CA TYR A 243 -20.01 3.05 -2.95
C TYR A 243 -18.86 2.54 -2.10
N ASN A 244 -18.35 3.40 -1.20
CA ASN A 244 -17.37 3.01 -0.20
C ASN A 244 -18.07 2.25 0.93
N THR A 245 -17.63 1.03 1.22
CA THR A 245 -18.22 0.18 2.27
C THR A 245 -17.86 0.62 3.69
N GLN A 246 -16.85 1.49 3.83
CA GLN A 246 -16.33 1.97 5.11
C GLN A 246 -16.78 3.40 5.45
N THR A 247 -17.29 4.15 4.46
CA THR A 247 -17.84 5.49 4.65
C THR A 247 -19.34 5.47 4.37
N SER A 248 -20.17 5.29 5.40
CA SER A 248 -21.62 5.28 5.30
C SER A 248 -22.24 6.45 6.03
N THR A 249 -23.07 7.20 5.31
CA THR A 249 -23.86 8.31 5.83
C THR A 249 -25.33 8.13 5.44
N PRO A 250 -26.29 8.77 6.13
CA PRO A 250 -27.70 8.72 5.71
C PRO A 250 -27.89 9.17 4.25
N ILE A 251 -27.06 10.08 3.75
CA ILE A 251 -27.14 10.58 2.37
C ILE A 251 -26.69 9.50 1.39
N THR A 252 -25.53 8.86 1.64
CA THR A 252 -25.03 7.79 0.77
C THR A 252 -25.92 6.55 0.82
N ASP A 253 -26.52 6.23 1.97
CA ASP A 253 -27.49 5.15 2.10
C ASP A 253 -28.76 5.41 1.30
N ASN A 254 -29.28 6.65 1.31
CA ASN A 254 -30.42 7.03 0.50
C ASN A 254 -30.11 6.92 -1.01
N LEU A 255 -28.91 7.27 -1.47
CA LEU A 255 -28.53 7.10 -2.87
C LEU A 255 -28.44 5.61 -3.26
N LYS A 256 -27.93 4.75 -2.38
CA LYS A 256 -27.93 3.29 -2.62
C LYS A 256 -29.35 2.74 -2.73
N GLN A 257 -30.27 3.18 -1.85
CA GLN A 257 -31.67 2.79 -1.92
C GLN A 257 -32.34 3.29 -3.20
N LEU A 258 -32.10 4.54 -3.59
CA LEU A 258 -32.62 5.13 -4.82
C LEU A 258 -32.11 4.40 -6.06
N ALA A 259 -30.82 4.03 -6.10
CA ALA A 259 -30.24 3.22 -7.17
C ALA A 259 -30.95 1.85 -7.27
N ALA A 260 -31.13 1.16 -6.13
CA ALA A 260 -31.84 -0.13 -6.09
C ALA A 260 -33.30 -0.02 -6.56
N GLN A 261 -34.04 1.04 -6.16
CA GLN A 261 -35.42 1.30 -6.61
C GLN A 261 -35.50 1.53 -8.12
N ASN A 262 -34.45 2.08 -8.72
CA ASN A 262 -34.33 2.28 -10.17
C ASN A 262 -33.62 1.13 -10.89
N ASN A 263 -33.45 -0.04 -10.24
CA ASN A 263 -32.77 -1.22 -10.81
C ASN A 263 -31.32 -0.95 -11.28
N ILE A 264 -30.67 0.05 -10.72
CA ILE A 264 -29.26 0.34 -10.97
C ILE A 264 -28.42 -0.55 -10.07
N PRO A 265 -27.52 -1.40 -10.60
CA PRO A 265 -26.63 -2.22 -9.78
C PRO A 265 -25.77 -1.35 -8.85
N VAL A 266 -25.58 -1.83 -7.61
CA VAL A 266 -24.78 -1.17 -6.59
C VAL A 266 -23.58 -2.05 -6.26
N VAL A 267 -22.37 -1.51 -6.37
CA VAL A 267 -21.10 -2.23 -6.14
C VAL A 267 -20.36 -1.57 -4.98
N GLY A 268 -20.02 -2.36 -3.97
CA GLY A 268 -19.20 -1.92 -2.84
C GLY A 268 -17.71 -2.08 -3.13
N ILE A 269 -16.94 -1.05 -2.84
CA ILE A 269 -15.48 -1.10 -2.77
C ILE A 269 -15.04 -0.65 -1.38
N SER A 270 -13.80 -0.94 -0.99
CA SER A 270 -13.33 -0.66 0.36
C SER A 270 -11.97 0.03 0.36
N GLU A 271 -11.72 0.84 1.38
CA GLU A 271 -10.42 1.50 1.55
C GLU A 271 -9.34 0.55 2.04
N THR A 272 -9.70 -0.41 2.88
CA THR A 272 -8.78 -1.41 3.42
C THR A 272 -9.03 -2.78 2.81
N ILE A 273 -7.99 -3.61 2.77
CA ILE A 273 -8.08 -4.99 2.26
C ILE A 273 -9.10 -5.82 3.05
N GLN A 274 -10.03 -6.43 2.34
CA GLN A 274 -11.08 -7.28 2.88
C GLN A 274 -11.24 -8.58 2.05
N PRO A 275 -11.19 -9.77 2.69
CA PRO A 275 -10.82 -10.01 4.09
C PRO A 275 -9.36 -9.60 4.37
N THR A 276 -9.02 -9.33 5.63
CA THR A 276 -7.68 -8.85 6.02
C THR A 276 -6.54 -9.83 5.69
N THR A 277 -6.87 -11.07 5.36
CA THR A 277 -5.94 -12.13 4.93
C THR A 277 -5.71 -12.17 3.41
N ALA A 278 -6.46 -11.39 2.64
CA ALA A 278 -6.28 -11.34 1.19
C ALA A 278 -4.98 -10.61 0.82
N SER A 279 -4.43 -10.95 -0.34
CA SER A 279 -3.38 -10.13 -0.91
C SER A 279 -3.95 -8.85 -1.51
N PHE A 280 -3.10 -7.84 -1.74
CA PHE A 280 -3.49 -6.61 -2.44
C PHE A 280 -4.17 -6.91 -3.78
N GLN A 281 -3.56 -7.73 -4.60
CA GLN A 281 -4.06 -8.05 -5.94
C GLN A 281 -5.35 -8.86 -5.93
N ASP A 282 -5.50 -9.81 -4.99
CA ASP A 282 -6.73 -10.61 -4.90
C ASP A 282 -7.92 -9.74 -4.46
N TRP A 283 -7.69 -8.84 -3.50
CA TRP A 283 -8.69 -7.87 -3.06
C TRP A 283 -9.12 -6.95 -4.21
N GLN A 284 -8.19 -6.35 -4.94
CA GLN A 284 -8.47 -5.48 -6.07
C GLN A 284 -9.19 -6.24 -7.21
N THR A 285 -8.70 -7.42 -7.58
CA THR A 285 -9.32 -8.25 -8.62
C THR A 285 -10.77 -8.59 -8.25
N LYS A 286 -11.03 -8.96 -7.00
CA LYS A 286 -12.40 -9.27 -6.54
C LYS A 286 -13.35 -8.09 -6.68
N GLN A 287 -12.90 -6.87 -6.41
CA GLN A 287 -13.71 -5.65 -6.60
C GLN A 287 -13.98 -5.39 -8.08
N LEU A 288 -12.97 -5.58 -8.94
CA LEU A 288 -13.12 -5.46 -10.40
C LEU A 288 -14.08 -6.52 -10.96
N ASP A 289 -14.03 -7.77 -10.48
CA ASP A 289 -14.95 -8.84 -10.88
C ASP A 289 -16.41 -8.47 -10.54
N ALA A 290 -16.63 -7.91 -9.35
CA ALA A 290 -17.97 -7.45 -8.93
C ALA A 290 -18.46 -6.29 -9.82
N LEU A 291 -17.58 -5.35 -10.14
CA LEU A 291 -17.88 -4.24 -11.05
C LEU A 291 -18.19 -4.74 -12.46
N GLN A 292 -17.38 -5.65 -13.00
CA GLN A 292 -17.61 -6.25 -14.31
C GLN A 292 -18.95 -6.98 -14.37
N ALA A 293 -19.29 -7.75 -13.33
CA ALA A 293 -20.58 -8.44 -13.24
C ALA A 293 -21.76 -7.46 -13.20
N ALA A 294 -21.58 -6.28 -12.58
CA ALA A 294 -22.60 -5.22 -12.56
C ALA A 294 -22.74 -4.55 -13.95
N LEU A 295 -21.61 -4.25 -14.61
CA LEU A 295 -21.58 -3.65 -15.94
C LEU A 295 -22.18 -4.57 -17.01
N SER A 296 -22.06 -5.89 -16.86
CA SER A 296 -22.60 -6.87 -17.83
C SER A 296 -24.12 -7.06 -17.78
N ARG A 297 -24.80 -6.48 -16.77
CA ARG A 297 -26.27 -6.56 -16.61
C ARG A 297 -27.01 -5.44 -17.37
N GLN A 298 -26.30 -4.62 -18.16
CA GLN A 298 -26.80 -3.43 -18.85
C GLN A 298 -27.47 -3.78 -20.19
#